data_92ed10035bc6d7c2cfa9f540bfe14e9f
#
_entry.id   92ed10035bc6d7c2cfa9f540bfe14e9f
#
_cell.length_a   1.000
_cell.length_b   1.000
_cell.length_c   1.000
_cell.angle_alpha   90.00
_cell.angle_beta   90.00
_cell.angle_gamma   90.00
#
_symmetry.space_group_name_H-M   'P 1'
#
loop_
_entity.id
_entity.type
_entity.pdbx_description
1 polymer ?
#
loop_
_entity_poly.entity_id
_entity_poly.type
_entity_poly.pdbx_seq_one_letter_code
_entity_poly.pdbx_strand_id
1 'polypeptide(L)'
;LIVNARKRKTKPRQRAHTFRSQSQTPYLSVIIPAMNERRTIAKVIREAKKIHPNTEVIVVVNGSRDGTKRIVRAQRVTMLAYDEPLGHDVGRSIGANAAKGQILLFIDGDMIISHKQLQPFVRAVADGTDVALNDYSGPTHKSVVHGVVLAKHVLNVMLSRSDLKGASMTAVPHAISRRALEVIQSSQLSIPPLAHAIAIQSGLNVRAVKRINVGRLNPIRVRHKQGDPLEKLIVGDHLETMDWLSRQRGARGGFTDLTRQREIVR
;
A
#
# COMPACT_ATOMS: atom_id res chain seq x y z
N LEU A 1 -7.81 12.30 -44.33
CA LEU A 1 -7.72 13.18 -43.15
C LEU A 1 -8.58 12.60 -42.02
N ILE A 2 -7.96 11.82 -41.14
CA ILE A 2 -8.62 11.25 -39.95
C ILE A 2 -8.24 12.15 -38.78
N VAL A 3 -9.21 12.94 -38.29
CA VAL A 3 -9.04 13.79 -37.11
C VAL A 3 -9.23 12.94 -35.87
N ASN A 4 -8.13 12.61 -35.19
CA ASN A 4 -8.14 11.95 -33.88
C ASN A 4 -8.57 12.95 -32.79
N ALA A 5 -9.85 12.91 -32.40
CA ALA A 5 -10.35 13.65 -31.25
C ALA A 5 -9.81 13.02 -29.95
N ARG A 6 -8.76 13.61 -29.38
CA ARG A 6 -8.29 13.30 -28.00
C ARG A 6 -9.41 13.62 -27.02
N LYS A 7 -10.10 12.61 -26.49
CA LYS A 7 -11.00 12.76 -25.32
C LYS A 7 -10.19 13.29 -24.14
N ARG A 8 -10.43 14.52 -23.73
CA ARG A 8 -9.92 15.09 -22.48
C ARG A 8 -10.46 14.23 -21.33
N LYS A 9 -9.58 13.51 -20.61
CA LYS A 9 -9.93 12.84 -19.35
C LYS A 9 -10.26 13.93 -18.31
N THR A 10 -11.52 14.13 -18.01
CA THR A 10 -11.96 15.00 -16.92
C THR A 10 -11.53 14.35 -15.58
N LYS A 11 -10.90 15.14 -14.73
CA LYS A 11 -10.53 14.67 -13.37
C LYS A 11 -11.80 14.25 -12.62
N PRO A 12 -11.79 13.09 -11.91
CA PRO A 12 -12.94 12.65 -11.12
C PRO A 12 -13.34 13.71 -10.10
N ARG A 13 -14.65 13.99 -9.98
CA ARG A 13 -15.18 15.00 -9.08
C ARG A 13 -15.08 14.52 -7.63
N GLN A 14 -14.26 15.18 -6.83
CA GLN A 14 -14.05 14.90 -5.40
C GLN A 14 -15.12 15.61 -4.57
N ARG A 15 -15.77 14.90 -3.65
CA ARG A 15 -16.60 15.48 -2.59
C ARG A 15 -15.97 15.16 -1.24
N ALA A 16 -15.39 16.17 -0.60
CA ALA A 16 -14.81 16.06 0.74
C ALA A 16 -15.83 16.43 1.81
N HIS A 17 -15.97 15.59 2.83
CA HIS A 17 -16.68 15.92 4.07
C HIS A 17 -15.67 15.82 5.21
N THR A 18 -15.27 16.96 5.76
CA THR A 18 -14.36 17.04 6.90
C THR A 18 -15.16 17.36 8.17
N PHE A 19 -14.99 16.54 9.20
CA PHE A 19 -15.35 16.92 10.57
C PHE A 19 -14.19 17.71 11.16
N ARG A 20 -14.40 18.99 11.48
CA ARG A 20 -13.42 19.79 12.24
C ARG A 20 -13.36 19.25 13.67
N SER A 21 -12.28 18.61 14.05
CA SER A 21 -11.81 18.41 15.41
C SER A 21 -10.78 19.49 15.72
N GLN A 22 -10.70 19.89 16.99
CA GLN A 22 -9.85 20.96 17.50
C GLN A 22 -8.36 20.81 17.10
N SER A 23 -7.69 21.92 16.99
CA SER A 23 -6.41 22.33 16.45
C SER A 23 -5.11 21.62 16.92
N GLN A 24 -5.09 20.34 17.25
CA GLN A 24 -3.85 19.61 17.44
C GLN A 24 -3.58 18.73 16.22
N THR A 25 -2.37 18.83 15.65
CA THR A 25 -1.90 17.95 14.59
C THR A 25 -2.05 16.50 15.06
N PRO A 26 -2.72 15.62 14.31
CA PRO A 26 -2.86 14.21 14.69
C PRO A 26 -1.50 13.55 14.86
N TYR A 27 -1.39 12.66 15.83
CA TYR A 27 -0.21 11.81 15.98
C TYR A 27 -0.19 10.70 14.94
N LEU A 28 -1.35 10.08 14.72
CA LEU A 28 -1.53 8.94 13.81
C LEU A 28 -2.61 9.25 12.78
N SER A 29 -2.32 9.01 11.51
CA SER A 29 -3.29 8.94 10.42
C SER A 29 -3.48 7.49 10.01
N VAL A 30 -4.70 6.96 10.11
CA VAL A 30 -5.03 5.63 9.57
C VAL A 30 -5.74 5.78 8.24
N ILE A 31 -5.12 5.28 7.17
CA ILE A 31 -5.61 5.35 5.79
C ILE A 31 -6.29 4.04 5.43
N ILE A 32 -7.55 4.12 4.99
CA ILE A 32 -8.41 2.96 4.72
C ILE A 32 -9.05 3.13 3.34
N PRO A 33 -8.46 2.58 2.27
CA PRO A 33 -9.17 2.41 1.00
C PRO A 33 -10.34 1.45 1.18
N ALA A 34 -11.49 1.75 0.59
CA ALA A 34 -12.69 0.91 0.70
C ALA A 34 -13.52 0.93 -0.59
N MET A 35 -13.84 -0.25 -1.12
CA MET A 35 -14.73 -0.44 -2.26
C MET A 35 -15.68 -1.61 -1.99
N ASN A 36 -16.98 -1.27 -1.77
CA ASN A 36 -18.02 -2.26 -1.47
C ASN A 36 -17.77 -3.07 -0.18
N GLU A 37 -17.41 -2.37 0.91
CA GLU A 37 -17.03 -2.97 2.20
C GLU A 37 -18.08 -2.73 3.31
N ARG A 38 -19.38 -2.69 2.97
CA ARG A 38 -20.48 -2.42 3.94
C ARG A 38 -20.49 -3.34 5.15
N ARG A 39 -19.94 -4.58 5.02
CA ARG A 39 -19.97 -5.60 6.09
C ARG A 39 -18.87 -5.42 7.12
N THR A 40 -17.75 -4.82 6.74
CA THR A 40 -16.50 -4.76 7.51
C THR A 40 -16.14 -3.36 7.95
N ILE A 41 -16.36 -2.35 7.10
CA ILE A 41 -15.82 -1.01 7.25
C ILE A 41 -16.10 -0.35 8.61
N ALA A 42 -17.30 -0.54 9.20
CA ALA A 42 -17.62 0.03 10.50
C ALA A 42 -16.77 -0.57 11.63
N LYS A 43 -16.47 -1.87 11.55
CA LYS A 43 -15.61 -2.56 12.51
C LYS A 43 -14.15 -2.16 12.33
N VAL A 44 -13.68 -2.05 11.09
CA VAL A 44 -12.32 -1.60 10.74
C VAL A 44 -12.08 -0.20 11.29
N ILE A 45 -12.98 0.76 11.04
CA ILE A 45 -12.89 2.13 11.57
C ILE A 45 -12.86 2.14 13.11
N ARG A 46 -13.68 1.29 13.76
CA ARG A 46 -13.72 1.20 15.21
C ARG A 46 -12.40 0.71 15.80
N GLU A 47 -11.77 -0.28 15.20
CA GLU A 47 -10.45 -0.74 15.64
C GLU A 47 -9.37 0.31 15.33
N ALA A 48 -9.41 0.98 14.20
CA ALA A 48 -8.49 2.06 13.86
C ALA A 48 -8.49 3.18 14.91
N LYS A 49 -9.66 3.62 15.36
CA LYS A 49 -9.80 4.67 16.40
C LYS A 49 -9.23 4.31 17.76
N LYS A 50 -9.06 3.01 18.06
CA LYS A 50 -8.54 2.54 19.35
C LYS A 50 -7.01 2.44 19.39
N ILE A 51 -6.31 2.65 18.28
CA ILE A 51 -4.86 2.46 18.20
C ILE A 51 -4.14 3.49 19.06
N HIS A 52 -4.53 4.76 18.94
CA HIS A 52 -3.94 5.87 19.70
C HIS A 52 -5.01 6.97 19.96
N PRO A 53 -5.02 7.66 21.11
CA PRO A 53 -6.03 8.66 21.44
C PRO A 53 -6.05 9.85 20.46
N ASN A 54 -4.90 10.27 19.93
CA ASN A 54 -4.80 11.32 18.91
C ASN A 54 -4.68 10.70 17.50
N THR A 55 -5.74 9.99 17.08
CA THR A 55 -5.83 9.33 15.75
C THR A 55 -6.84 10.03 14.87
N GLU A 56 -6.44 10.43 13.67
CA GLU A 56 -7.36 10.66 12.56
C GLU A 56 -7.54 9.40 11.72
N VAL A 57 -8.75 9.16 11.27
CA VAL A 57 -9.06 8.07 10.33
C VAL A 57 -9.55 8.67 9.03
N ILE A 58 -8.89 8.29 7.94
CA ILE A 58 -9.20 8.76 6.58
C ILE A 58 -9.65 7.56 5.77
N VAL A 59 -10.93 7.57 5.35
CA VAL A 59 -11.50 6.53 4.51
C VAL A 59 -11.65 7.06 3.09
N VAL A 60 -11.00 6.39 2.14
CA VAL A 60 -11.14 6.70 0.71
C VAL A 60 -12.16 5.73 0.12
N VAL A 61 -13.39 6.19 -0.05
CA VAL A 61 -14.49 5.40 -0.63
C VAL A 61 -14.41 5.49 -2.15
N ASN A 62 -14.05 4.39 -2.77
CA ASN A 62 -13.67 4.29 -4.18
C ASN A 62 -14.73 3.51 -4.96
N GLY A 63 -15.64 4.18 -5.67
CA GLY A 63 -16.66 3.57 -6.54
C GLY A 63 -17.65 2.64 -5.86
N SER A 64 -17.94 2.82 -4.56
CA SER A 64 -18.81 1.92 -3.79
C SER A 64 -20.29 2.13 -4.09
N ARG A 65 -21.03 1.04 -4.33
CA ARG A 65 -22.48 1.02 -4.64
C ARG A 65 -23.32 0.25 -3.61
N ASP A 66 -22.71 -0.36 -2.59
CA ASP A 66 -23.36 -1.26 -1.63
C ASP A 66 -23.82 -0.61 -0.31
N GLY A 67 -23.71 0.70 -0.19
CA GLY A 67 -24.01 1.44 1.05
C GLY A 67 -22.79 1.71 1.94
N THR A 68 -21.58 1.32 1.57
CA THR A 68 -20.33 1.63 2.30
C THR A 68 -20.22 3.12 2.61
N LYS A 69 -20.49 4.00 1.62
CA LYS A 69 -20.44 5.46 1.76
C LYS A 69 -21.35 5.98 2.90
N ARG A 70 -22.56 5.43 3.03
CA ARG A 70 -23.50 5.79 4.11
C ARG A 70 -22.97 5.38 5.47
N ILE A 71 -22.38 4.18 5.58
CA ILE A 71 -21.82 3.66 6.83
C ILE A 71 -20.63 4.51 7.27
N VAL A 72 -19.70 4.83 6.37
CA VAL A 72 -18.52 5.66 6.66
C VAL A 72 -18.94 7.05 7.13
N ARG A 73 -19.93 7.68 6.47
CA ARG A 73 -20.45 9.00 6.88
C ARG A 73 -20.97 9.01 8.31
N ALA A 74 -21.60 7.93 8.76
CA ALA A 74 -22.11 7.79 10.13
C ALA A 74 -21.01 7.61 11.18
N GLN A 75 -19.76 7.27 10.77
CA GLN A 75 -18.65 7.03 11.70
C GLN A 75 -17.93 8.32 12.17
N ARG A 76 -18.27 9.51 11.67
CA ARG A 76 -17.59 10.77 12.00
C ARG A 76 -16.06 10.69 11.82
N VAL A 77 -15.64 10.31 10.63
CA VAL A 77 -14.24 10.24 10.17
C VAL A 77 -14.09 11.08 8.91
N THR A 78 -12.86 11.38 8.52
CA THR A 78 -12.59 12.02 7.23
C THR A 78 -12.94 11.03 6.12
N MET A 79 -13.87 11.40 5.25
CA MET A 79 -14.28 10.60 4.10
C MET A 79 -13.96 11.34 2.81
N LEU A 80 -13.14 10.72 1.96
CA LEU A 80 -12.88 11.14 0.58
C LEU A 80 -13.63 10.17 -0.33
N ALA A 81 -14.69 10.64 -0.99
CA ALA A 81 -15.57 9.78 -1.76
C ALA A 81 -15.48 10.09 -3.25
N TYR A 82 -15.33 9.05 -4.03
CA TYR A 82 -15.34 9.04 -5.50
C TYR A 82 -16.47 8.16 -5.98
N ASP A 83 -17.22 8.64 -6.94
CA ASP A 83 -18.39 7.92 -7.47
C ASP A 83 -17.96 6.82 -8.45
N GLU A 84 -16.84 7.03 -9.18
CA GLU A 84 -16.26 6.03 -10.07
C GLU A 84 -15.06 5.32 -9.45
N PRO A 85 -14.81 4.04 -9.79
CA PRO A 85 -13.63 3.29 -9.38
C PRO A 85 -12.33 3.96 -9.85
N LEU A 86 -11.40 4.18 -8.93
CA LEU A 86 -10.09 4.81 -9.22
C LEU A 86 -9.01 3.78 -9.57
N GLY A 87 -9.27 2.50 -9.32
CA GLY A 87 -8.30 1.42 -9.43
C GLY A 87 -7.70 0.99 -8.09
N HIS A 88 -6.88 -0.04 -8.16
CA HIS A 88 -6.20 -0.62 -7.00
C HIS A 88 -5.12 0.35 -6.49
N ASP A 89 -4.93 0.41 -5.19
CA ASP A 89 -3.92 1.21 -4.47
C ASP A 89 -3.99 2.75 -4.62
N VAL A 90 -4.70 3.31 -5.61
CA VAL A 90 -4.87 4.77 -5.78
C VAL A 90 -5.47 5.42 -4.52
N GLY A 91 -6.36 4.71 -3.83
CA GLY A 91 -6.93 5.18 -2.57
C GLY A 91 -5.89 5.38 -1.45
N ARG A 92 -4.78 4.63 -1.44
CA ARG A 92 -3.67 4.81 -0.50
C ARG A 92 -2.95 6.13 -0.73
N SER A 93 -2.65 6.44 -1.99
CA SER A 93 -2.04 7.70 -2.41
C SER A 93 -2.91 8.91 -2.00
N ILE A 94 -4.21 8.86 -2.32
CA ILE A 94 -5.16 9.93 -1.99
C ILE A 94 -5.28 10.13 -0.48
N GLY A 95 -5.40 9.05 0.27
CA GLY A 95 -5.49 9.11 1.74
C GLY A 95 -4.22 9.65 2.38
N ALA A 96 -3.05 9.23 1.89
CA ALA A 96 -1.75 9.72 2.37
C ALA A 96 -1.56 11.21 2.10
N ASN A 97 -1.99 11.70 0.93
CA ASN A 97 -1.93 13.12 0.58
C ASN A 97 -2.81 13.99 1.50
N ALA A 98 -3.91 13.46 2.01
CA ALA A 98 -4.81 14.14 2.93
C ALA A 98 -4.39 14.01 4.41
N ALA A 99 -3.49 13.08 4.73
CA ALA A 99 -3.07 12.75 6.08
C ALA A 99 -2.23 13.85 6.72
N LYS A 100 -2.51 14.15 8.01
CA LYS A 100 -1.81 15.18 8.79
C LYS A 100 -0.95 14.60 9.92
N GLY A 101 -1.10 13.32 10.24
CA GLY A 101 -0.39 12.66 11.34
C GLY A 101 1.10 12.54 11.12
N GLN A 102 1.85 12.39 12.23
CA GLN A 102 3.28 12.13 12.22
C GLN A 102 3.60 10.72 11.69
N ILE A 103 2.69 9.78 11.94
CA ILE A 103 2.75 8.39 11.51
C ILE A 103 1.54 8.11 10.64
N LEU A 104 1.75 7.41 9.52
CA LEU A 104 0.68 6.97 8.65
C LEU A 104 0.61 5.44 8.70
N LEU A 105 -0.56 4.90 9.03
CA LEU A 105 -0.83 3.46 9.03
C LEU A 105 -1.81 3.12 7.91
N PHE A 106 -1.47 2.16 7.07
CA PHE A 106 -2.28 1.68 5.95
C PHE A 106 -2.89 0.33 6.29
N ILE A 107 -4.21 0.24 6.17
CA ILE A 107 -5.00 -1.00 6.33
C ILE A 107 -6.11 -1.04 5.29
N ASP A 108 -6.60 -2.22 4.93
CA ASP A 108 -7.69 -2.35 3.97
C ASP A 108 -9.07 -2.41 4.66
N GLY A 109 -10.11 -1.95 3.96
CA GLY A 109 -11.48 -1.87 4.49
C GLY A 109 -12.18 -3.21 4.65
N ASP A 110 -11.67 -4.28 4.05
CA ASP A 110 -12.22 -5.63 4.05
C ASP A 110 -11.68 -6.52 5.18
N MET A 111 -10.58 -6.13 5.85
CA MET A 111 -9.91 -6.92 6.89
C MET A 111 -10.03 -6.29 8.27
N ILE A 112 -10.69 -7.00 9.19
CA ILE A 112 -10.82 -6.56 10.57
C ILE A 112 -9.60 -7.03 11.36
N ILE A 113 -8.65 -6.11 11.59
CA ILE A 113 -7.45 -6.34 12.40
C ILE A 113 -7.62 -5.59 13.71
N SER A 114 -7.41 -6.26 14.84
CA SER A 114 -7.55 -5.61 16.15
C SER A 114 -6.49 -4.51 16.36
N HIS A 115 -6.87 -3.44 17.06
CA HIS A 115 -5.94 -2.37 17.40
C HIS A 115 -4.67 -2.86 18.12
N LYS A 116 -4.78 -3.91 18.96
CA LYS A 116 -3.62 -4.52 19.63
C LYS A 116 -2.62 -5.14 18.64
N GLN A 117 -3.11 -5.65 17.50
CA GLN A 117 -2.25 -6.20 16.45
C GLN A 117 -1.66 -5.09 15.56
N LEU A 118 -2.30 -3.92 15.47
CA LEU A 118 -1.87 -2.77 14.68
C LEU A 118 -0.87 -1.88 15.43
N GLN A 119 -0.99 -1.77 16.77
CA GLN A 119 -0.10 -0.96 17.60
C GLN A 119 1.40 -1.20 17.39
N PRO A 120 1.91 -2.44 17.19
CA PRO A 120 3.34 -2.68 16.97
C PRO A 120 3.91 -1.93 15.76
N PHE A 121 3.13 -1.73 14.68
CA PHE A 121 3.57 -0.97 13.51
C PHE A 121 3.77 0.51 13.85
N VAL A 122 2.82 1.08 14.60
CA VAL A 122 2.88 2.47 15.04
C VAL A 122 4.06 2.70 16.02
N ARG A 123 4.25 1.77 16.97
CA ARG A 123 5.38 1.83 17.90
C ARG A 123 6.72 1.76 17.18
N ALA A 124 6.88 0.83 16.23
CA ALA A 124 8.13 0.70 15.49
C ALA A 124 8.49 2.02 14.76
N VAL A 125 7.49 2.72 14.20
CA VAL A 125 7.74 4.04 13.59
C VAL A 125 8.07 5.09 14.64
N ALA A 126 7.37 5.10 15.78
CA ALA A 126 7.69 6.00 16.89
C ALA A 126 9.12 5.78 17.42
N ASP A 127 9.62 4.53 17.37
CA ASP A 127 10.95 4.12 17.81
C ASP A 127 12.02 4.29 16.70
N GLY A 128 11.73 5.04 15.63
CA GLY A 128 12.72 5.42 14.61
C GLY A 128 12.78 4.53 13.36
N THR A 129 11.82 3.61 13.16
CA THR A 129 11.64 2.94 11.87
C THR A 129 10.94 3.87 10.89
N ASP A 130 11.46 4.04 9.67
CA ASP A 130 10.80 4.87 8.66
C ASP A 130 9.65 4.13 7.97
N VAL A 131 9.82 2.82 7.71
CA VAL A 131 8.80 1.96 7.10
C VAL A 131 8.71 0.65 7.87
N ALA A 132 7.62 0.47 8.60
CA ALA A 132 7.29 -0.70 9.39
C ALA A 132 6.38 -1.63 8.58
N LEU A 133 6.90 -2.77 8.14
CA LEU A 133 6.23 -3.72 7.24
C LEU A 133 5.55 -4.86 8.00
N ASN A 134 4.48 -5.40 7.42
CA ASN A 134 3.96 -6.69 7.81
C ASN A 134 4.98 -7.79 7.44
N ASP A 135 5.44 -8.55 8.42
CA ASP A 135 6.30 -9.72 8.24
C ASP A 135 5.51 -10.89 7.62
N TYR A 136 4.96 -10.63 6.43
CA TYR A 136 4.15 -11.58 5.67
C TYR A 136 4.66 -11.75 4.25
N SER A 137 5.48 -12.76 4.07
CA SER A 137 6.08 -13.08 2.75
C SER A 137 5.11 -13.79 1.79
N GLY A 138 4.02 -14.35 2.30
CA GLY A 138 3.15 -15.27 1.57
C GLY A 138 3.61 -16.73 1.69
N PRO A 139 2.84 -17.71 1.19
CA PRO A 139 3.19 -19.12 1.20
C PRO A 139 4.25 -19.41 0.14
N THR A 140 5.45 -19.84 0.56
CA THR A 140 6.59 -20.19 -0.32
C THR A 140 6.82 -21.70 -0.46
N HIS A 141 6.14 -22.51 0.35
CA HIS A 141 6.31 -23.97 0.44
C HIS A 141 5.36 -24.77 -0.45
N LYS A 142 4.58 -24.10 -1.30
CA LYS A 142 3.69 -24.74 -2.26
C LYS A 142 4.44 -25.16 -3.52
N SER A 143 4.01 -26.23 -4.20
CA SER A 143 4.57 -26.65 -5.50
C SER A 143 4.45 -25.56 -6.58
N VAL A 144 3.37 -24.77 -6.53
CA VAL A 144 3.20 -23.57 -7.36
C VAL A 144 3.08 -22.38 -6.42
N VAL A 145 4.06 -21.48 -6.49
CA VAL A 145 4.09 -20.25 -5.72
C VAL A 145 3.38 -19.16 -6.51
N HIS A 146 2.52 -18.40 -5.86
CA HIS A 146 1.77 -17.29 -6.47
C HIS A 146 2.72 -16.21 -7.02
N GLY A 147 2.44 -15.70 -8.23
CA GLY A 147 3.33 -14.75 -8.93
C GLY A 147 3.69 -13.50 -8.13
N VAL A 148 2.73 -12.95 -7.37
CA VAL A 148 2.97 -11.79 -6.47
C VAL A 148 3.98 -12.14 -5.36
N VAL A 149 3.94 -13.37 -4.83
CA VAL A 149 4.90 -13.80 -3.80
C VAL A 149 6.31 -13.84 -4.38
N LEU A 150 6.47 -14.44 -5.57
CA LEU A 150 7.76 -14.47 -6.27
C LEU A 150 8.27 -13.06 -6.59
N ALA A 151 7.43 -12.20 -7.13
CA ALA A 151 7.79 -10.84 -7.51
C ALA A 151 8.31 -10.02 -6.30
N LYS A 152 7.64 -10.12 -5.14
CA LYS A 152 8.10 -9.47 -3.90
C LYS A 152 9.48 -9.96 -3.46
N HIS A 153 9.74 -11.26 -3.50
CA HIS A 153 11.04 -11.82 -3.14
C HIS A 153 12.13 -11.36 -4.12
N VAL A 154 11.86 -11.42 -5.43
CA VAL A 154 12.81 -10.97 -6.46
C VAL A 154 13.16 -9.50 -6.28
N LEU A 155 12.16 -8.64 -6.07
CA LEU A 155 12.39 -7.21 -5.86
C LEU A 155 13.29 -6.96 -4.64
N ASN A 156 13.05 -7.63 -3.51
CA ASN A 156 13.88 -7.47 -2.32
C ASN A 156 15.32 -7.95 -2.52
N VAL A 157 15.52 -9.02 -3.30
CA VAL A 157 16.89 -9.45 -3.71
C VAL A 157 17.55 -8.38 -4.58
N MET A 158 16.85 -7.83 -5.57
CA MET A 158 17.37 -6.74 -6.42
C MET A 158 17.72 -5.48 -5.62
N LEU A 159 16.97 -5.22 -4.54
CA LEU A 159 17.23 -4.10 -3.63
C LEU A 159 18.35 -4.38 -2.61
N SER A 160 18.99 -5.55 -2.65
CA SER A 160 19.98 -6.02 -1.67
C SER A 160 19.41 -6.14 -0.25
N ARG A 161 18.09 -6.46 -0.14
CA ARG A 161 17.33 -6.62 1.10
C ARG A 161 16.65 -8.00 1.16
N SER A 162 17.42 -9.04 0.86
CA SER A 162 16.97 -10.44 0.98
C SER A 162 16.52 -10.83 2.39
N ASP A 163 16.98 -10.09 3.42
CA ASP A 163 16.54 -10.19 4.81
C ASP A 163 15.03 -9.98 4.97
N LEU A 164 14.43 -9.12 4.15
CA LEU A 164 12.98 -8.85 4.15
C LEU A 164 12.17 -10.00 3.54
N LYS A 165 12.80 -10.97 2.86
CA LYS A 165 12.11 -12.07 2.16
C LYS A 165 11.04 -11.48 1.22
N GLY A 166 9.73 -11.75 1.45
CA GLY A 166 8.62 -11.17 0.72
C GLY A 166 7.86 -10.08 1.49
N ALA A 167 8.40 -9.55 2.59
CA ALA A 167 7.81 -8.39 3.27
C ALA A 167 7.98 -7.14 2.41
N SER A 168 6.92 -6.38 2.17
CA SER A 168 6.93 -5.18 1.31
C SER A 168 5.71 -4.30 1.56
N MET A 169 5.71 -3.08 1.04
CA MET A 169 4.56 -2.16 1.11
C MET A 169 3.35 -2.63 0.27
N THR A 170 3.52 -3.65 -0.58
CA THR A 170 2.39 -4.31 -1.28
C THR A 170 1.43 -4.97 -0.28
N ALA A 171 1.94 -5.44 0.86
CA ALA A 171 1.12 -6.07 1.89
C ALA A 171 0.72 -5.07 2.98
N VAL A 172 -0.52 -5.13 3.43
CA VAL A 172 -1.02 -4.42 4.60
C VAL A 172 -1.09 -5.36 5.81
N PRO A 173 -1.13 -4.85 7.07
CA PRO A 173 -0.85 -3.46 7.42
C PRO A 173 0.63 -3.10 7.25
N HIS A 174 0.89 -1.84 6.96
CA HIS A 174 2.21 -1.25 7.11
C HIS A 174 2.09 0.20 7.60
N ALA A 175 3.13 0.70 8.26
CA ALA A 175 3.15 2.08 8.71
C ALA A 175 4.41 2.79 8.20
N ILE A 176 4.29 4.10 7.97
CA ILE A 176 5.41 4.94 7.55
C ILE A 176 5.50 6.20 8.40
N SER A 177 6.71 6.72 8.57
CA SER A 177 6.95 8.03 9.18
C SER A 177 6.54 9.17 8.24
N ARG A 178 6.33 10.38 8.77
CA ARG A 178 6.13 11.58 7.95
C ARG A 178 7.32 11.82 7.03
N ARG A 179 8.54 11.65 7.54
CA ARG A 179 9.78 11.70 6.76
C ARG A 179 9.75 10.72 5.58
N ALA A 180 9.31 9.48 5.82
CA ALA A 180 9.20 8.50 4.73
C ALA A 180 8.19 8.94 3.66
N LEU A 181 7.05 9.52 4.06
CA LEU A 181 6.08 10.05 3.09
C LEU A 181 6.67 11.20 2.24
N GLU A 182 7.46 12.08 2.84
CA GLU A 182 8.11 13.20 2.14
C GLU A 182 9.13 12.70 1.11
N VAL A 183 9.91 11.67 1.46
CA VAL A 183 10.89 11.04 0.56
C VAL A 183 10.21 10.24 -0.56
N ILE A 184 9.24 9.39 -0.20
CA ILE A 184 8.54 8.51 -1.16
C ILE A 184 7.61 9.32 -2.06
N GLN A 185 6.98 10.35 -1.52
CA GLN A 185 5.86 11.13 -2.05
C GLN A 185 4.55 10.32 -2.14
N SER A 186 3.44 10.96 -1.83
CA SER A 186 2.13 10.31 -1.77
C SER A 186 1.70 9.67 -3.09
N SER A 187 2.08 10.26 -4.23
CA SER A 187 1.76 9.75 -5.57
C SER A 187 2.30 8.34 -5.83
N GLN A 188 3.47 8.02 -5.29
CA GLN A 188 4.12 6.71 -5.50
C GLN A 188 3.45 5.57 -4.73
N LEU A 189 2.62 5.89 -3.73
CA LEU A 189 1.87 4.89 -2.96
C LEU A 189 0.75 4.21 -3.78
N SER A 190 0.44 4.72 -4.98
CA SER A 190 -0.43 4.04 -5.94
C SER A 190 0.23 2.86 -6.64
N ILE A 191 1.57 2.75 -6.54
CA ILE A 191 2.38 1.63 -7.02
C ILE A 191 3.24 1.16 -5.84
N PRO A 192 2.70 0.33 -4.93
CA PRO A 192 3.37 -0.01 -3.67
C PRO A 192 4.77 -0.62 -3.82
N PRO A 193 5.07 -1.45 -4.84
CA PRO A 193 6.43 -1.93 -5.07
C PRO A 193 7.42 -0.78 -5.35
N LEU A 194 7.00 0.24 -6.11
CA LEU A 194 7.83 1.40 -6.41
C LEU A 194 8.09 2.26 -5.16
N ALA A 195 7.04 2.52 -4.37
CA ALA A 195 7.17 3.20 -3.09
C ALA A 195 8.16 2.47 -2.16
N HIS A 196 8.10 1.13 -2.12
CA HIS A 196 9.02 0.29 -1.36
C HIS A 196 10.45 0.39 -1.87
N ALA A 197 10.66 0.34 -3.19
CA ALA A 197 11.97 0.47 -3.79
C ALA A 197 12.59 1.86 -3.53
N ILE A 198 11.81 2.92 -3.68
CA ILE A 198 12.26 4.30 -3.37
C ILE A 198 12.66 4.40 -1.90
N ALA A 199 11.87 3.85 -0.96
CA ALA A 199 12.20 3.88 0.46
C ALA A 199 13.57 3.26 0.74
N ILE A 200 13.85 2.08 0.19
CA ILE A 200 15.12 1.38 0.39
C ILE A 200 16.27 2.11 -0.31
N GLN A 201 16.09 2.54 -1.55
CA GLN A 201 17.12 3.26 -2.31
C GLN A 201 17.51 4.59 -1.69
N SER A 202 16.57 5.26 -1.03
CA SER A 202 16.81 6.52 -0.31
C SER A 202 17.40 6.33 1.10
N GLY A 203 17.78 5.10 1.48
CA GLY A 203 18.39 4.80 2.77
C GLY A 203 17.46 4.93 3.97
N LEU A 204 16.14 4.86 3.75
CA LEU A 204 15.19 4.84 4.86
C LEU A 204 15.30 3.54 5.68
N ASN A 205 15.05 3.63 6.99
CA ASN A 205 15.02 2.49 7.89
C ASN A 205 13.77 1.64 7.66
N VAL A 206 13.88 0.60 6.81
CA VAL A 206 12.78 -0.30 6.44
C VAL A 206 12.92 -1.62 7.18
N ARG A 207 11.91 -2.03 7.97
CA ARG A 207 11.93 -3.24 8.79
C ARG A 207 10.62 -4.01 8.74
N ALA A 208 10.70 -5.36 8.71
CA ALA A 208 9.58 -6.24 9.02
C ALA A 208 9.38 -6.27 10.55
N VAL A 209 8.15 -6.00 11.02
CA VAL A 209 7.89 -5.71 12.46
C VAL A 209 7.03 -6.77 13.12
N LYS A 210 5.90 -7.09 12.52
CA LYS A 210 4.90 -7.99 13.07
C LYS A 210 4.27 -8.81 11.98
N ARG A 211 4.18 -10.13 12.19
CA ARG A 211 3.49 -11.01 11.25
C ARG A 211 1.99 -10.99 11.50
N ILE A 212 1.23 -10.59 10.47
CA ILE A 212 -0.23 -10.72 10.37
C ILE A 212 -0.52 -11.53 9.11
N ASN A 213 -1.15 -12.69 9.29
CA ASN A 213 -1.48 -13.57 8.16
C ASN A 213 -2.73 -13.06 7.44
N VAL A 214 -2.56 -12.12 6.53
CA VAL A 214 -3.65 -11.51 5.77
C VAL A 214 -4.32 -12.48 4.80
N GLY A 215 -3.63 -13.52 4.36
CA GLY A 215 -4.22 -14.57 3.53
C GLY A 215 -5.32 -15.38 4.25
N ARG A 216 -5.27 -15.44 5.59
CA ARG A 216 -6.35 -16.02 6.40
C ARG A 216 -7.48 -15.05 6.68
N LEU A 217 -7.17 -13.76 6.76
CA LEU A 217 -8.16 -12.72 7.07
C LEU A 217 -8.98 -12.32 5.84
N ASN A 218 -8.41 -12.44 4.67
CA ASN A 218 -9.06 -12.16 3.39
C ASN A 218 -8.99 -13.40 2.49
N PRO A 219 -9.83 -14.43 2.74
CA PRO A 219 -9.88 -15.61 1.89
C PRO A 219 -10.31 -15.18 0.48
N ILE A 220 -9.69 -15.79 -0.53
CA ILE A 220 -10.02 -15.59 -1.95
C ILE A 220 -11.54 -15.73 -2.11
N ARG A 221 -12.19 -14.65 -2.54
CA ARG A 221 -13.65 -14.66 -2.73
C ARG A 221 -13.98 -15.73 -3.80
N VAL A 222 -14.91 -16.60 -3.50
CA VAL A 222 -15.31 -17.78 -4.34
C VAL A 222 -15.66 -17.43 -5.80
N ARG A 223 -15.88 -16.13 -6.10
CA ARG A 223 -16.12 -15.63 -7.46
C ARG A 223 -14.90 -15.73 -8.40
N HIS A 224 -13.70 -15.96 -7.88
CA HIS A 224 -12.48 -16.02 -8.68
C HIS A 224 -12.07 -17.48 -8.99
N LYS A 225 -12.99 -18.28 -9.50
CA LYS A 225 -12.68 -19.64 -9.97
C LYS A 225 -11.62 -19.68 -11.10
N GLN A 226 -11.32 -18.55 -11.73
CA GLN A 226 -10.34 -18.41 -12.83
C GLN A 226 -9.02 -17.78 -12.37
N GLY A 227 -8.71 -17.75 -11.07
CA GLY A 227 -7.49 -17.14 -10.52
C GLY A 227 -7.71 -15.77 -9.88
N ASP A 228 -6.66 -15.20 -9.30
CA ASP A 228 -6.69 -13.87 -8.69
C ASP A 228 -6.63 -12.79 -9.77
N PRO A 229 -7.69 -11.98 -9.98
CA PRO A 229 -7.70 -10.95 -11.04
C PRO A 229 -6.67 -9.85 -10.80
N LEU A 230 -6.21 -9.67 -9.54
CA LEU A 230 -5.20 -8.67 -9.18
C LEU A 230 -3.78 -9.18 -9.36
N GLU A 231 -3.56 -10.48 -9.55
CA GLU A 231 -2.21 -11.05 -9.70
C GLU A 231 -1.42 -10.38 -10.82
N LYS A 232 -2.01 -10.31 -12.02
CA LYS A 232 -1.35 -9.71 -13.20
C LYS A 232 -1.07 -8.22 -13.01
N LEU A 233 -1.98 -7.48 -12.38
CA LEU A 233 -1.79 -6.06 -12.07
C LEU A 233 -0.61 -5.89 -11.12
N ILE A 234 -0.62 -6.58 -9.98
CA ILE A 234 0.42 -6.45 -8.96
C ILE A 234 1.79 -6.96 -9.47
N VAL A 235 1.82 -8.01 -10.28
CA VAL A 235 3.05 -8.46 -10.95
C VAL A 235 3.54 -7.40 -11.93
N GLY A 236 2.64 -6.76 -12.70
CA GLY A 236 2.96 -5.65 -13.59
C GLY A 236 3.61 -4.48 -12.84
N ASP A 237 3.06 -4.08 -11.69
CA ASP A 237 3.63 -3.04 -10.84
C ASP A 237 5.06 -3.39 -10.36
N HIS A 238 5.32 -4.67 -10.07
CA HIS A 238 6.65 -5.12 -9.71
C HIS A 238 7.61 -5.07 -10.91
N LEU A 239 7.16 -5.46 -12.11
CA LEU A 239 7.98 -5.39 -13.33
C LEU A 239 8.32 -3.93 -13.68
N GLU A 240 7.36 -3.01 -13.58
CA GLU A 240 7.59 -1.57 -13.75
C GLU A 240 8.63 -1.06 -12.75
N THR A 241 8.53 -1.49 -11.49
CA THR A 241 9.49 -1.14 -10.44
C THR A 241 10.89 -1.70 -10.71
N MET A 242 10.99 -2.95 -11.19
CA MET A 242 12.27 -3.58 -11.55
C MET A 242 12.93 -2.89 -12.74
N ASP A 243 12.14 -2.47 -13.75
CA ASP A 243 12.64 -1.66 -14.86
C ASP A 243 13.15 -0.30 -14.37
N TRP A 244 12.37 0.37 -13.51
CA TRP A 244 12.79 1.62 -12.88
C TRP A 244 14.12 1.45 -12.12
N LEU A 245 14.26 0.38 -11.32
CA LEU A 245 15.48 0.09 -10.58
C LEU A 245 16.68 -0.22 -11.50
N SER A 246 16.45 -0.94 -12.60
CA SER A 246 17.47 -1.26 -13.59
C SER A 246 17.99 -0.02 -14.32
N ARG A 247 17.13 0.97 -14.58
CA ARG A 247 17.55 2.28 -15.12
C ARG A 247 18.42 3.07 -14.16
N GLN A 248 18.23 2.91 -12.84
CA GLN A 248 19.04 3.58 -11.82
C GLN A 248 20.39 2.87 -11.60
N ARG A 249 20.44 1.53 -11.70
CA ARG A 249 21.60 0.71 -11.34
C ARG A 249 22.28 0.01 -12.52
N GLY A 250 21.83 0.26 -13.76
CA GLY A 250 22.29 -0.43 -14.96
C GLY A 250 21.56 -1.76 -15.19
N ALA A 251 21.70 -2.32 -16.40
CA ALA A 251 21.00 -3.51 -16.87
C ALA A 251 21.16 -4.76 -15.98
N ARG A 252 22.15 -4.76 -15.11
CA ARG A 252 22.41 -5.85 -14.16
C ARG A 252 21.93 -5.51 -12.74
N GLY A 253 21.22 -4.40 -12.53
CA GLY A 253 20.74 -3.99 -11.21
C GLY A 253 21.86 -3.75 -10.17
N GLY A 254 23.09 -3.44 -10.63
CA GLY A 254 24.25 -3.27 -9.77
C GLY A 254 24.98 -4.58 -9.41
N PHE A 255 24.53 -5.76 -9.88
CA PHE A 255 25.23 -7.04 -9.63
C PHE A 255 26.48 -7.17 -10.50
N THR A 256 27.54 -7.69 -9.90
CA THR A 256 28.82 -7.95 -10.59
C THR A 256 28.67 -8.92 -11.76
N ASP A 257 29.47 -8.73 -12.79
CA ASP A 257 29.59 -9.67 -13.91
C ASP A 257 30.75 -10.68 -13.74
N LEU A 258 31.45 -10.61 -12.61
CA LEU A 258 32.62 -11.45 -12.33
C LEU A 258 33.65 -11.44 -13.47
N THR A 259 33.84 -10.25 -14.08
CA THR A 259 34.85 -10.02 -15.16
C THR A 259 34.62 -10.83 -16.44
N ARG A 260 33.37 -11.28 -16.75
CA ARG A 260 33.09 -11.97 -18.02
C ARG A 260 33.29 -11.00 -19.19
N GLN A 261 34.04 -11.46 -20.18
CA GLN A 261 34.32 -10.69 -21.41
C GLN A 261 33.27 -10.97 -22.48
N ARG A 262 32.08 -10.42 -22.33
CA ARG A 262 30.93 -10.67 -23.22
C ARG A 262 31.08 -10.04 -24.59
N GLU A 263 31.90 -9.01 -24.71
CA GLU A 263 32.23 -8.30 -25.95
C GLU A 263 32.97 -9.19 -26.96
N ILE A 264 33.62 -10.25 -26.53
CA ILE A 264 34.33 -11.21 -27.40
C ILE A 264 33.31 -12.03 -28.25
N VAL A 265 32.09 -12.20 -27.78
CA VAL A 265 31.04 -13.03 -28.42
C VAL A 265 29.87 -12.23 -28.99
N ARG A 266 29.99 -10.94 -29.06
CA ARG A 266 28.97 -10.01 -29.63
C ARG A 266 29.30 -9.63 -31.05
#